data_4e06593cd0f7e77ade8566b0b8c50426
#
_entry.id   4e06593cd0f7e77ade8566b0b8c50426
#
_cell.length_a   1.000
_cell.length_b   1.000
_cell.length_c   1.000
_cell.angle_alpha   90.00
_cell.angle_beta   90.00
_cell.angle_gamma   90.00
#
_symmetry.space_group_name_H-M   'P 1'
#
loop_
_entity.id
_entity.type
_entity.pdbx_description
1 polymer ?
#
loop_
_entity_poly.entity_id
_entity_poly.type
_entity_poly.pdbx_seq_one_letter_code
_entity_poly.pdbx_strand_id
1 'polypeptide(L)'
;ANDYTTFGKGNITNYGLSSPVGDIVAFSVDYQADEGLFTGKVLENATYTSTTNGTARDNTNSTLNGGGAFIIASAVSGSSPTLDAKITHSADNSTYADLVTFTQLTTAGAEVKSVAKGTTVNKYLKAVFTVGGTTPSFSVIIGFGRNK
;
A
#
# COMPACT_ATOMS: atom_id res chain seq x y z
N ALA A 1 -4.58 12.40 12.56
CA ALA A 1 -4.92 10.98 12.76
C ALA A 1 -3.69 10.16 12.39
N ASN A 2 -3.35 9.16 13.22
CA ASN A 2 -2.28 8.24 12.89
C ASN A 2 -2.86 7.15 11.97
N ASP A 3 -2.71 7.33 10.66
CA ASP A 3 -3.21 6.40 9.65
C ASP A 3 -2.29 5.16 9.52
N TYR A 4 -2.10 4.47 10.66
CA TYR A 4 -1.39 3.18 10.65
C TYR A 4 -2.32 2.08 10.16
N THR A 5 -1.79 1.21 9.31
CA THR A 5 -2.48 0.01 8.84
C THR A 5 -1.53 -1.19 8.90
N THR A 6 -2.11 -2.36 9.11
CA THR A 6 -1.40 -3.63 8.97
C THR A 6 -1.84 -4.26 7.64
N PHE A 7 -0.88 -4.68 6.85
CA PHE A 7 -1.10 -5.26 5.53
C PHE A 7 -0.13 -6.40 5.26
N GLY A 8 -0.49 -7.26 4.33
CA GLY A 8 0.30 -8.40 3.88
C GLY A 8 -0.44 -9.15 2.80
N LYS A 9 0.24 -10.07 2.14
CA LYS A 9 -0.34 -11.04 1.22
C LYS A 9 -0.28 -12.41 1.88
N GLY A 10 -1.34 -13.21 1.76
CA GLY A 10 -1.39 -14.55 2.33
C GLY A 10 -2.74 -15.20 2.16
N ASN A 11 -2.88 -16.37 2.74
CA ASN A 11 -4.07 -17.19 2.68
C ASN A 11 -4.73 -17.32 4.04
N ILE A 12 -6.05 -17.38 4.06
CA ILE A 12 -6.80 -17.82 5.24
C ILE A 12 -6.66 -19.34 5.32
N THR A 13 -6.06 -19.83 6.40
CA THR A 13 -5.80 -21.25 6.59
C THR A 13 -6.87 -21.93 7.45
N ASN A 14 -7.59 -21.15 8.26
CA ASN A 14 -8.67 -21.66 9.07
C ASN A 14 -9.71 -20.57 9.32
N TYR A 15 -10.95 -21.01 9.46
CA TYR A 15 -12.11 -20.17 9.75
C TYR A 15 -12.95 -20.88 10.81
N GLY A 16 -13.12 -20.26 11.96
CA GLY A 16 -13.92 -20.79 13.05
C GLY A 16 -15.06 -19.84 13.44
N LEU A 17 -16.26 -20.39 13.55
CA LEU A 17 -17.43 -19.73 14.14
C LEU A 17 -17.86 -20.51 15.37
N SER A 18 -17.89 -19.87 16.53
CA SER A 18 -18.35 -20.46 17.79
C SER A 18 -19.47 -19.62 18.37
N SER A 19 -20.59 -20.24 18.65
CA SER A 19 -21.75 -19.61 19.25
C SER A 19 -22.33 -20.55 20.33
N PRO A 20 -21.81 -20.51 21.58
CA PRO A 20 -22.47 -21.15 22.68
C PRO A 20 -23.86 -20.56 22.89
N VAL A 21 -24.83 -21.41 23.29
CA VAL A 21 -26.20 -20.95 23.48
C VAL A 21 -26.26 -19.87 24.56
N GLY A 22 -26.70 -18.66 24.18
CA GLY A 22 -26.84 -17.52 25.09
C GLY A 22 -25.62 -16.65 25.26
N ASP A 23 -24.58 -16.83 24.43
CA ASP A 23 -23.32 -16.07 24.51
C ASP A 23 -23.00 -15.34 23.20
N ILE A 24 -21.94 -14.53 23.22
CA ILE A 24 -21.46 -13.77 22.07
C ILE A 24 -20.96 -14.74 20.97
N VAL A 25 -21.36 -14.50 19.72
CA VAL A 25 -20.79 -15.22 18.57
C VAL A 25 -19.32 -14.83 18.44
N ALA A 26 -18.42 -15.77 18.67
CA ALA A 26 -17.00 -15.58 18.48
C ALA A 26 -16.57 -16.01 17.06
N PHE A 27 -15.75 -15.17 16.43
CA PHE A 27 -15.20 -15.38 15.10
C PHE A 27 -13.68 -15.44 15.18
N SER A 28 -13.07 -16.48 14.64
CA SER A 28 -11.62 -16.60 14.54
C SER A 28 -11.19 -16.88 13.11
N VAL A 29 -10.09 -16.26 12.70
CA VAL A 29 -9.46 -16.48 11.41
C VAL A 29 -7.96 -16.68 11.62
N ASP A 30 -7.44 -17.79 11.13
CA ASP A 30 -6.02 -18.03 11.03
C ASP A 30 -5.54 -17.57 9.64
N TYR A 31 -4.53 -16.73 9.64
CA TYR A 31 -3.95 -16.14 8.43
C TYR A 31 -2.49 -16.52 8.30
N GLN A 32 -2.12 -17.12 7.20
CA GLN A 32 -0.73 -17.40 6.84
C GLN A 32 -0.24 -16.38 5.83
N ALA A 33 0.70 -15.54 6.23
CA ALA A 33 1.31 -14.55 5.34
C ALA A 33 2.38 -15.20 4.44
N ASP A 34 2.31 -14.92 3.14
CA ASP A 34 3.30 -15.40 2.16
C ASP A 34 4.62 -14.62 2.27
N GLU A 35 4.56 -13.31 2.49
CA GLU A 35 5.71 -12.40 2.52
C GLU A 35 5.84 -11.63 3.83
N GLY A 36 5.11 -12.04 4.88
CA GLY A 36 5.08 -11.39 6.18
C GLY A 36 3.95 -10.36 6.32
N LEU A 37 3.80 -9.88 7.55
CA LEU A 37 2.87 -8.79 7.89
C LEU A 37 3.69 -7.52 8.13
N PHE A 38 3.27 -6.44 7.51
CA PHE A 38 3.87 -5.13 7.66
C PHE A 38 2.91 -4.20 8.41
N THR A 39 3.44 -3.40 9.31
CA THR A 39 2.69 -2.29 9.91
C THR A 39 3.28 -0.99 9.40
N GLY A 40 2.47 -0.18 8.79
CA GLY A 40 2.93 1.04 8.13
C GLY A 40 1.90 2.16 8.11
N LYS A 41 2.22 3.21 7.38
CA LYS A 41 1.34 4.37 7.18
C LYS A 41 0.74 4.36 5.79
N VAL A 42 -0.52 4.75 5.71
CA VAL A 42 -1.13 5.15 4.44
C VAL A 42 -0.46 6.44 3.98
N LEU A 43 0.08 6.42 2.77
CA LEU A 43 0.67 7.60 2.12
C LEU A 43 -0.41 8.43 1.44
N GLU A 44 -1.30 7.77 0.70
CA GLU A 44 -2.43 8.42 0.03
C GLU A 44 -3.68 7.54 0.09
N ASN A 45 -4.85 8.21 0.17
CA ASN A 45 -6.18 7.61 0.06
C ASN A 45 -7.07 8.62 -0.65
N ALA A 46 -7.18 8.51 -1.97
CA ALA A 46 -7.89 9.46 -2.81
C ALA A 46 -8.30 8.87 -4.15
N THR A 47 -9.13 9.62 -4.89
CA THR A 47 -9.49 9.30 -6.27
C THR A 47 -8.65 10.15 -7.23
N TYR A 48 -8.04 9.48 -8.21
CA TYR A 48 -7.15 10.08 -9.20
C TYR A 48 -7.77 9.98 -10.60
N THR A 49 -7.88 11.11 -11.28
CA THR A 49 -8.38 11.25 -12.65
C THR A 49 -7.33 11.79 -13.62
N SER A 50 -6.16 12.15 -13.12
CA SER A 50 -5.03 12.68 -13.87
C SER A 50 -3.71 12.34 -13.18
N THR A 51 -2.63 12.38 -13.94
CA THR A 51 -1.26 12.20 -13.43
C THR A 51 -0.96 13.22 -12.34
N THR A 52 -0.46 12.74 -11.19
CA THR A 52 -0.16 13.59 -10.04
C THR A 52 0.89 12.97 -9.11
N ASN A 53 1.46 13.80 -8.27
CA ASN A 53 2.30 13.38 -7.16
C ASN A 53 1.53 13.56 -5.85
N GLY A 54 1.59 12.56 -5.00
CA GLY A 54 1.08 12.64 -3.63
C GLY A 54 1.91 13.57 -2.75
N THR A 55 1.45 13.75 -1.53
CA THR A 55 2.13 14.57 -0.53
C THR A 55 3.30 13.81 0.10
N ALA A 56 4.46 14.45 0.21
CA ALA A 56 5.59 13.87 0.90
C ALA A 56 5.30 13.66 2.40
N ARG A 57 5.57 12.46 2.90
CA ARG A 57 5.42 12.11 4.32
C ARG A 57 6.79 12.02 4.96
N ASP A 58 7.06 12.87 5.97
CA ASP A 58 8.25 12.78 6.81
C ASP A 58 8.07 11.66 7.85
N ASN A 59 8.95 10.68 7.81
CA ASN A 59 9.00 9.58 8.79
C ASN A 59 10.10 9.77 9.83
N THR A 60 10.63 10.98 9.96
CA THR A 60 11.64 11.42 10.92
C THR A 60 13.04 10.86 10.63
N ASN A 61 13.17 9.55 10.41
CA ASN A 61 14.45 8.87 10.22
C ASN A 61 14.47 7.99 8.96
N SER A 62 15.67 7.86 8.38
CA SER A 62 15.96 6.81 7.40
C SER A 62 16.23 5.48 8.10
N THR A 63 15.98 4.36 7.44
CA THR A 63 16.26 3.01 7.96
C THR A 63 16.98 2.17 6.91
N LEU A 64 17.73 1.14 7.34
CA LEU A 64 18.41 0.17 6.47
C LEU A 64 17.69 -1.20 6.45
N ASN A 65 16.44 -1.25 6.90
CA ASN A 65 15.75 -2.52 7.11
C ASN A 65 14.74 -2.86 6.01
N GLY A 66 14.68 -2.06 4.93
CA GLY A 66 13.65 -2.26 3.90
C GLY A 66 12.24 -2.08 4.44
N GLY A 67 11.30 -2.89 3.97
CA GLY A 67 9.90 -2.82 4.40
C GLY A 67 8.94 -3.50 3.43
N GLY A 68 7.66 -3.16 3.53
CA GLY A 68 6.62 -3.58 2.62
C GLY A 68 5.80 -2.39 2.11
N ALA A 69 5.34 -2.50 0.90
CA ALA A 69 4.47 -1.54 0.23
C ALA A 69 3.17 -2.22 -0.20
N PHE A 70 2.07 -1.48 -0.23
CA PHE A 70 0.82 -1.96 -0.79
C PHE A 70 0.14 -0.88 -1.61
N ILE A 71 -0.66 -1.32 -2.58
CA ILE A 71 -1.62 -0.52 -3.32
C ILE A 71 -2.94 -1.27 -3.44
N ILE A 72 -4.05 -0.55 -3.33
CA ILE A 72 -5.39 -1.05 -3.56
C ILE A 72 -6.10 -0.04 -4.46
N ALA A 73 -6.60 -0.49 -5.61
CA ALA A 73 -7.56 0.25 -6.43
C ALA A 73 -8.94 -0.39 -6.23
N SER A 74 -9.83 0.29 -5.52
CA SER A 74 -11.15 -0.26 -5.14
C SER A 74 -12.24 0.05 -6.17
N ALA A 75 -12.09 1.15 -6.92
CA ALA A 75 -12.99 1.52 -8.01
C ALA A 75 -12.18 2.07 -9.17
N VAL A 76 -12.48 1.56 -10.37
CA VAL A 76 -11.82 1.97 -11.62
C VAL A 76 -12.88 2.19 -12.68
N SER A 77 -12.80 3.31 -13.39
CA SER A 77 -13.68 3.64 -14.49
C SER A 77 -12.97 4.42 -15.60
N GLY A 78 -13.64 4.56 -16.75
CA GLY A 78 -13.09 5.19 -17.95
C GLY A 78 -12.94 4.20 -19.10
N SER A 79 -12.50 4.69 -20.27
CA SER A 79 -12.19 3.86 -21.42
C SER A 79 -10.69 3.60 -21.48
N SER A 80 -10.30 2.31 -21.46
CA SER A 80 -8.90 1.85 -21.39
C SER A 80 -8.10 2.56 -20.27
N PRO A 81 -8.60 2.59 -19.03
CA PRO A 81 -7.92 3.28 -17.94
C PRO A 81 -6.62 2.57 -17.59
N THR A 82 -5.57 3.33 -17.32
CA THR A 82 -4.27 2.82 -16.85
C THR A 82 -3.78 3.63 -15.67
N LEU A 83 -3.23 2.97 -14.68
CA LEU A 83 -2.57 3.59 -13.54
C LEU A 83 -1.21 2.93 -13.32
N ASP A 84 -0.14 3.70 -13.53
CA ASP A 84 1.20 3.36 -13.05
C ASP A 84 1.43 4.09 -11.73
N ALA A 85 1.72 3.31 -10.70
CA ALA A 85 1.94 3.83 -9.36
C ALA A 85 3.30 3.41 -8.83
N LYS A 86 3.97 4.32 -8.12
CA LYS A 86 5.22 4.02 -7.42
C LYS A 86 5.32 4.79 -6.11
N ILE A 87 6.13 4.26 -5.21
CA ILE A 87 6.57 4.97 -4.02
C ILE A 87 8.00 5.40 -4.24
N THR A 88 8.27 6.67 -4.05
CA THR A 88 9.60 7.26 -4.11
C THR A 88 10.06 7.66 -2.72
N HIS A 89 11.38 7.74 -2.50
CA HIS A 89 11.96 8.18 -1.26
C HIS A 89 13.02 9.26 -1.45
N SER A 90 13.20 10.08 -0.41
CA SER A 90 14.18 11.17 -0.41
C SER A 90 14.77 11.38 0.99
N ALA A 91 16.05 11.77 1.04
CA ALA A 91 16.70 12.17 2.29
C ALA A 91 16.45 13.65 2.64
N ASP A 92 16.23 14.49 1.62
CA ASP A 92 16.20 15.95 1.70
C ASP A 92 14.86 16.59 1.31
N ASN A 93 13.86 15.77 0.95
CA ASN A 93 12.56 16.21 0.41
C ASN A 93 12.65 16.97 -0.92
N SER A 94 13.77 16.87 -1.60
CA SER A 94 14.03 17.55 -2.89
C SER A 94 14.31 16.53 -3.98
N THR A 95 15.35 15.72 -3.81
CA THR A 95 15.76 14.70 -4.77
C THR A 95 15.14 13.36 -4.39
N TYR A 96 14.30 12.83 -5.28
CA TYR A 96 13.58 11.58 -5.08
C TYR A 96 14.09 10.48 -6.00
N ALA A 97 14.28 9.28 -5.43
CA ALA A 97 14.56 8.03 -6.14
C ALA A 97 13.39 7.06 -6.01
N ASP A 98 13.24 6.15 -6.97
CA ASP A 98 12.22 5.12 -6.90
C ASP A 98 12.58 4.08 -5.83
N LEU A 99 11.63 3.75 -4.97
CA LEU A 99 11.76 2.73 -3.94
C LEU A 99 10.98 1.47 -4.31
N VAL A 100 9.73 1.63 -4.72
CA VAL A 100 8.84 0.53 -5.14
C VAL A 100 8.05 0.99 -6.34
N THR A 101 8.02 0.16 -7.40
CA THR A 101 7.15 0.35 -8.56
C THR A 101 6.14 -0.78 -8.60
N PHE A 102 4.86 -0.46 -8.64
CA PHE A 102 3.77 -1.42 -8.75
C PHE A 102 3.52 -1.83 -10.20
N THR A 103 2.86 -2.97 -10.37
CA THR A 103 2.35 -3.39 -11.67
C THR A 103 1.25 -2.43 -12.13
N GLN A 104 1.22 -2.10 -13.41
CA GLN A 104 0.17 -1.23 -13.96
C GLN A 104 -1.22 -1.81 -13.67
N LEU A 105 -2.10 -1.00 -13.14
CA LEU A 105 -3.49 -1.34 -12.88
C LEU A 105 -4.38 -0.81 -14.02
N THR A 106 -5.21 -1.68 -14.55
CA THR A 106 -6.24 -1.35 -15.57
C THR A 106 -7.65 -1.65 -15.09
N THR A 107 -7.75 -2.33 -13.95
CA THR A 107 -9.00 -2.72 -13.26
C THR A 107 -8.82 -2.59 -11.77
N ALA A 108 -9.90 -2.75 -11.01
CA ALA A 108 -9.79 -2.87 -9.55
C ALA A 108 -8.89 -4.05 -9.17
N GLY A 109 -8.06 -3.86 -8.15
CA GLY A 109 -7.10 -4.86 -7.71
C GLY A 109 -6.24 -4.37 -6.56
N ALA A 110 -5.40 -5.27 -6.07
CA ALA A 110 -4.46 -4.98 -4.99
C ALA A 110 -3.12 -5.66 -5.24
N GLU A 111 -2.04 -5.02 -4.83
CA GLU A 111 -0.70 -5.58 -4.87
C GLU A 111 0.06 -5.24 -3.58
N VAL A 112 0.85 -6.20 -3.10
CA VAL A 112 1.82 -6.02 -2.01
C VAL A 112 3.20 -6.33 -2.56
N LYS A 113 4.18 -5.50 -2.23
CA LYS A 113 5.60 -5.70 -2.60
C LYS A 113 6.50 -5.53 -1.41
N SER A 114 7.46 -6.43 -1.28
CA SER A 114 8.50 -6.38 -0.27
C SER A 114 9.71 -5.59 -0.76
N VAL A 115 10.31 -4.81 0.13
CA VAL A 115 11.62 -4.20 -0.05
C VAL A 115 12.60 -4.92 0.84
N ALA A 116 13.64 -5.49 0.25
CA ALA A 116 14.59 -6.36 0.94
C ALA A 116 15.23 -5.68 2.16
N LYS A 117 15.47 -6.47 3.21
CA LYS A 117 16.28 -6.05 4.36
C LYS A 117 17.68 -5.66 3.88
N GLY A 118 18.23 -4.59 4.40
CA GLY A 118 19.47 -3.97 3.93
C GLY A 118 19.25 -2.85 2.91
N THR A 119 18.05 -2.69 2.36
CA THR A 119 17.74 -1.56 1.49
C THR A 119 17.49 -0.31 2.32
N THR A 120 18.17 0.79 1.96
CA THR A 120 17.92 2.08 2.58
C THR A 120 16.54 2.60 2.19
N VAL A 121 15.74 2.93 3.19
CA VAL A 121 14.49 3.67 3.02
C VAL A 121 14.67 5.04 3.65
N ASN A 122 14.80 6.07 2.84
CA ASN A 122 15.01 7.46 3.27
C ASN A 122 13.78 8.00 4.02
N LYS A 123 13.97 9.08 4.79
CA LYS A 123 12.94 9.57 5.72
C LYS A 123 11.68 10.09 5.05
N TYR A 124 11.78 10.72 3.88
CA TYR A 124 10.62 11.20 3.12
C TYR A 124 10.14 10.13 2.16
N LEU A 125 8.84 9.86 2.18
CA LEU A 125 8.17 8.96 1.24
C LEU A 125 7.07 9.72 0.51
N LYS A 126 6.91 9.45 -0.79
CA LYS A 126 5.90 10.07 -1.62
C LYS A 126 5.38 9.06 -2.64
N ALA A 127 4.06 8.95 -2.78
CA ALA A 127 3.44 8.22 -3.86
C ALA A 127 3.43 9.08 -5.14
N VAL A 128 3.62 8.43 -6.29
CA VAL A 128 3.59 9.08 -7.61
C VAL A 128 2.69 8.25 -8.50
N PHE A 129 1.80 8.92 -9.22
CA PHE A 129 0.78 8.30 -10.06
C PHE A 129 0.86 8.86 -11.48
N THR A 130 0.92 7.96 -12.47
CA THR A 130 0.72 8.29 -13.89
C THR A 130 -0.59 7.66 -14.33
N VAL A 131 -1.54 8.49 -14.70
CA VAL A 131 -2.89 8.09 -15.07
C VAL A 131 -3.10 8.28 -16.56
N GLY A 132 -3.58 7.24 -17.26
CA GLY A 132 -3.86 7.25 -18.69
C GLY A 132 -5.27 6.71 -18.99
N GLY A 133 -5.68 6.86 -20.27
CA GLY A 133 -7.02 6.48 -20.76
C GLY A 133 -7.91 7.70 -21.00
N THR A 134 -9.16 7.41 -21.43
CA THR A 134 -10.18 8.45 -21.66
C THR A 134 -11.08 8.54 -20.44
N THR A 135 -11.18 9.71 -19.82
CA THR A 135 -11.93 9.95 -18.58
C THR A 135 -11.65 8.91 -17.49
N PRO A 136 -10.36 8.63 -17.19
CA PRO A 136 -9.99 7.62 -16.20
C PRO A 136 -10.35 8.09 -14.79
N SER A 137 -10.67 7.15 -13.91
CA SER A 137 -10.85 7.39 -12.48
C SER A 137 -10.43 6.15 -11.69
N PHE A 138 -9.56 6.35 -10.70
CA PHE A 138 -9.04 5.31 -9.82
C PHE A 138 -9.19 5.75 -8.36
N SER A 139 -9.98 5.02 -7.56
CA SER A 139 -9.99 5.20 -6.10
C SER A 139 -8.89 4.33 -5.49
N VAL A 140 -7.84 4.97 -4.97
CA VAL A 140 -6.59 4.32 -4.58
C VAL A 140 -6.28 4.53 -3.12
N ILE A 141 -5.84 3.47 -2.46
CA ILE A 141 -5.15 3.50 -1.17
C ILE A 141 -3.75 2.94 -1.39
N ILE A 142 -2.72 3.67 -1.00
CA ILE A 142 -1.33 3.24 -1.10
C ILE A 142 -0.59 3.55 0.19
N GLY A 143 0.28 2.64 0.61
CA GLY A 143 1.03 2.81 1.86
C GLY A 143 2.33 2.04 1.90
N PHE A 144 3.12 2.33 2.94
CA PHE A 144 4.42 1.72 3.19
C PHE A 144 4.64 1.48 4.69
N GLY A 145 5.15 0.29 5.01
CA GLY A 145 5.61 -0.09 6.35
C GLY A 145 7.10 -0.41 6.34
N ARG A 146 7.86 0.17 7.25
CA ARG A 146 9.28 -0.12 7.44
C ARG A 146 9.44 -1.36 8.31
N ASN A 147 10.40 -2.21 7.99
CA ASN A 147 10.82 -3.27 8.91
C ASN A 147 11.49 -2.63 10.14
N LYS A 148 11.27 -3.25 11.29
CA LYS A 148 11.90 -2.88 12.57
C LYS A 148 13.29 -3.50 12.68
#